data_e77f5c8b133d787718a713b9dbd25b03
#
_entry.id   e77f5c8b133d787718a713b9dbd25b03
#
_cell.length_a   1.000
_cell.length_b   1.000
_cell.length_c   1.000
_cell.angle_alpha   90.00
_cell.angle_beta   90.00
_cell.angle_gamma   90.00
#
_symmetry.space_group_name_H-M   'P 1'
#
loop_
_entity.id
_entity.type
_entity.pdbx_description
1 polymer ?
#
loop_
_entity_poly.entity_id
_entity_poly.type
_entity_poly.pdbx_seq_one_letter_code
_entity_poly.pdbx_strand_id
1 'polypeptide(L)'
;MTCTITSRGFELLLALQIAPPERFPKNALSILKCNLLEILCALVEKGYTDFYVNGAYGIPFWSAEMICALKLYHPALRLHLVQPYPEHNAGWKPELRERFQQILEKADEVFCAEPEETADCYEAADRIMCSASDLLVIFGTRSANRSMWTIVNKVDRRREKNQKRSSN
;
A
#
# COMPACT_ATOMS: atom_id res chain seq x y z
N MET A 1 -7.45 14.05 -5.24
CA MET A 1 -6.72 13.81 -3.96
C MET A 1 -6.09 12.45 -4.00
N THR A 2 -4.90 12.34 -3.51
CA THR A 2 -4.04 11.17 -3.57
C THR A 2 -3.95 10.48 -2.22
N CYS A 3 -4.03 9.14 -2.19
CA CYS A 3 -3.93 8.33 -0.99
C CYS A 3 -2.91 7.21 -1.17
N THR A 4 -2.02 7.06 -0.22
CA THR A 4 -1.13 5.90 -0.12
C THR A 4 -1.70 4.89 0.86
N ILE A 5 -1.78 3.64 0.41
CA ILE A 5 -2.14 2.51 1.27
C ILE A 5 -0.92 1.61 1.37
N THR A 6 -0.40 1.49 2.55
CA THR A 6 0.73 0.64 2.84
C THR A 6 0.55 -0.07 4.18
N SER A 7 1.09 -1.24 4.25
CA SER A 7 1.39 -1.88 5.51
C SER A 7 2.69 -2.64 5.36
N ARG A 8 3.58 -2.51 6.28
CA ARG A 8 4.55 -3.57 6.54
C ARG A 8 3.86 -4.66 7.35
N GLY A 9 2.73 -5.14 6.81
CA GLY A 9 1.89 -6.15 7.43
C GLY A 9 2.44 -7.56 7.34
N PHE A 10 3.72 -7.73 7.00
CA PHE A 10 4.37 -9.03 7.06
C PHE A 10 4.31 -9.59 8.48
N GLU A 11 4.47 -8.75 9.51
CA GLU A 11 4.36 -9.18 10.90
C GLU A 11 2.92 -9.49 11.30
N LEU A 12 1.92 -8.77 10.80
CA LEU A 12 0.50 -9.07 11.09
C LEU A 12 0.06 -10.35 10.36
N LEU A 13 0.50 -10.56 9.13
CA LEU A 13 0.25 -11.79 8.37
C LEU A 13 1.06 -12.96 8.91
N LEU A 14 2.30 -12.74 9.31
CA LEU A 14 3.11 -13.74 9.99
C LEU A 14 2.52 -14.07 11.37
N ALA A 15 2.04 -13.07 12.11
CA ALA A 15 1.33 -13.28 13.37
C ALA A 15 0.01 -14.03 13.17
N LEU A 16 -0.73 -13.77 12.08
CA LEU A 16 -1.93 -14.52 11.70
C LEU A 16 -1.61 -15.95 11.22
N GLN A 17 -0.41 -16.19 10.67
CA GLN A 17 0.02 -17.51 10.20
C GLN A 17 0.78 -18.33 11.27
N ILE A 18 1.50 -17.67 12.17
CA ILE A 18 2.39 -18.30 13.19
C ILE A 18 1.73 -18.34 14.57
N ALA A 19 0.77 -17.45 14.86
CA ALA A 19 0.07 -17.50 16.13
C ALA A 19 -0.86 -18.73 16.18
N PRO A 20 -0.90 -19.44 17.30
CA PRO A 20 -1.80 -20.56 17.44
C PRO A 20 -3.24 -20.08 17.18
N PRO A 21 -4.06 -20.91 16.49
CA PRO A 21 -5.42 -20.55 16.03
C PRO A 21 -6.35 -20.07 17.15
N GLU A 22 -6.01 -20.33 18.39
CA GLU A 22 -6.75 -19.92 19.59
C GLU A 22 -6.67 -18.40 19.88
N ARG A 23 -5.68 -17.70 19.31
CA ARG A 23 -5.47 -16.25 19.55
C ARG A 23 -6.17 -15.34 18.53
N PHE A 24 -6.60 -15.89 17.41
CA PHE A 24 -7.28 -15.11 16.37
C PHE A 24 -8.63 -15.73 16.03
N PRO A 25 -9.68 -14.95 15.85
CA PRO A 25 -10.95 -15.45 15.36
C PRO A 25 -10.75 -16.14 14.00
N LYS A 26 -11.45 -17.26 13.77
CA LYS A 26 -11.39 -18.01 12.49
C LYS A 26 -11.67 -17.14 11.25
N ASN A 27 -12.35 -16.02 11.43
CA ASN A 27 -12.71 -15.06 10.38
C ASN A 27 -11.89 -13.75 10.42
N ALA A 28 -10.79 -13.69 11.18
CA ALA A 28 -10.00 -12.46 11.34
C ALA A 28 -9.55 -11.86 10.00
N LEU A 29 -9.13 -12.71 9.04
CA LEU A 29 -8.74 -12.29 7.71
C LEU A 29 -9.91 -11.69 6.91
N SER A 30 -11.09 -12.29 7.02
CA SER A 30 -12.30 -11.77 6.36
C SER A 30 -12.71 -10.43 6.95
N ILE A 31 -12.67 -10.30 8.27
CA ILE A 31 -12.96 -9.04 8.97
C ILE A 31 -11.97 -7.95 8.51
N LEU A 32 -10.67 -8.27 8.46
CA LEU A 32 -9.65 -7.32 8.02
C LEU A 32 -9.90 -6.86 6.58
N LYS A 33 -10.26 -7.77 5.68
CA LYS A 33 -10.59 -7.43 4.29
C LYS A 33 -11.88 -6.58 4.18
N CYS A 34 -12.90 -6.87 4.99
CA CYS A 34 -14.10 -6.04 5.04
C CYS A 34 -13.78 -4.61 5.51
N ASN A 35 -13.04 -4.48 6.61
CA ASN A 35 -12.63 -3.17 7.12
C ASN A 35 -11.78 -2.39 6.09
N LEU A 36 -10.89 -3.08 5.37
CA LEU A 36 -10.11 -2.48 4.31
C LEU A 36 -11.01 -1.94 3.19
N LEU A 37 -11.98 -2.72 2.75
CA LEU A 37 -12.93 -2.29 1.71
C LEU A 37 -13.78 -1.10 2.18
N GLU A 38 -14.27 -1.12 3.42
CA GLU A 38 -15.02 0.00 4.00
C GLU A 38 -14.19 1.30 4.00
N ILE A 39 -12.91 1.21 4.38
CA ILE A 39 -12.00 2.37 4.35
C ILE A 39 -11.80 2.88 2.92
N LEU A 40 -11.60 1.97 1.95
CA LEU A 40 -11.45 2.34 0.55
C LEU A 40 -12.69 3.05 0.02
N CYS A 41 -13.88 2.51 0.28
CA CYS A 41 -15.16 3.13 -0.12
C CYS A 41 -15.31 4.52 0.51
N ALA A 42 -15.03 4.66 1.81
CA ALA A 42 -15.10 5.96 2.49
C ALA A 42 -14.12 7.00 1.93
N LEU A 43 -12.93 6.56 1.47
CA LEU A 43 -11.96 7.44 0.81
C LEU A 43 -12.45 7.88 -0.56
N VAL A 44 -13.01 6.97 -1.35
CA VAL A 44 -13.63 7.28 -2.66
C VAL A 44 -14.76 8.29 -2.50
N GLU A 45 -15.65 8.09 -1.53
CA GLU A 45 -16.73 9.02 -1.21
C GLU A 45 -16.23 10.41 -0.81
N LYS A 46 -15.07 10.49 -0.16
CA LYS A 46 -14.38 11.76 0.19
C LYS A 46 -13.65 12.39 -0.99
N GLY A 47 -13.68 11.79 -2.18
CA GLY A 47 -13.11 12.32 -3.41
C GLY A 47 -11.63 11.97 -3.60
N TYR A 48 -11.10 10.95 -2.93
CA TYR A 48 -9.79 10.39 -3.28
C TYR A 48 -9.92 9.57 -4.56
N THR A 49 -9.10 9.90 -5.56
CA THR A 49 -9.16 9.29 -6.89
C THR A 49 -7.90 8.50 -7.23
N ASP A 50 -6.77 8.86 -6.65
CA ASP A 50 -5.47 8.28 -6.95
C ASP A 50 -4.95 7.51 -5.74
N PHE A 51 -4.70 6.23 -5.92
CA PHE A 51 -4.28 5.31 -4.87
C PHE A 51 -2.91 4.72 -5.18
N TYR A 52 -1.96 4.94 -4.29
CA TYR A 52 -0.62 4.38 -4.35
C TYR A 52 -0.51 3.17 -3.43
N VAL A 53 -0.02 2.05 -3.95
CA VAL A 53 0.28 0.84 -3.19
C VAL A 53 1.64 0.30 -3.58
N ASN A 54 2.39 -0.26 -2.62
CA ASN A 54 3.54 -1.08 -2.98
C ASN A 54 3.06 -2.48 -3.38
N GLY A 55 3.84 -3.18 -4.17
CA GLY A 55 3.47 -4.51 -4.63
C GLY A 55 3.58 -5.62 -3.58
N ALA A 56 3.79 -5.30 -2.28
CA ALA A 56 3.98 -6.30 -1.24
C ALA A 56 2.73 -7.14 -1.00
N TYR A 57 2.95 -8.44 -0.73
CA TYR A 57 1.86 -9.34 -0.38
C TYR A 57 1.17 -8.92 0.93
N GLY A 58 -0.14 -9.08 0.99
CA GLY A 58 -0.96 -8.72 2.14
C GLY A 58 -1.88 -7.55 1.89
N ILE A 59 -1.94 -6.58 2.81
CA ILE A 59 -2.85 -5.44 2.70
C ILE A 59 -2.63 -4.62 1.43
N PRO A 60 -1.42 -4.27 1.01
CA PRO A 60 -1.22 -3.56 -0.26
C PRO A 60 -1.75 -4.35 -1.46
N PHE A 61 -1.46 -5.65 -1.53
CA PHE A 61 -1.96 -6.52 -2.58
C PHE A 61 -3.50 -6.57 -2.61
N TRP A 62 -4.15 -6.77 -1.45
CA TRP A 62 -5.62 -6.79 -1.37
C TRP A 62 -6.23 -5.43 -1.66
N SER A 63 -5.58 -4.34 -1.25
CA SER A 63 -5.99 -2.98 -1.60
C SER A 63 -5.99 -2.78 -3.10
N ALA A 64 -4.92 -3.21 -3.79
CA ALA A 64 -4.83 -3.12 -5.24
C ALA A 64 -5.94 -3.88 -5.94
N GLU A 65 -6.22 -5.13 -5.52
CA GLU A 65 -7.35 -5.91 -6.05
C GLU A 65 -8.70 -5.21 -5.87
N MET A 66 -8.95 -4.67 -4.67
CA MET A 66 -10.19 -3.96 -4.34
C MET A 66 -10.32 -2.67 -5.14
N ILE A 67 -9.24 -1.91 -5.31
CA ILE A 67 -9.23 -0.70 -6.13
C ILE A 67 -9.51 -1.06 -7.59
N CYS A 68 -8.90 -2.12 -8.13
CA CYS A 68 -9.20 -2.61 -9.47
C CYS A 68 -10.69 -2.99 -9.65
N ALA A 69 -11.31 -3.55 -8.62
CA ALA A 69 -12.74 -3.85 -8.63
C ALA A 69 -13.60 -2.57 -8.53
N LEU A 70 -13.22 -1.64 -7.67
CA LEU A 70 -13.93 -0.35 -7.51
C LEU A 70 -13.87 0.51 -8.78
N LYS A 71 -12.80 0.43 -9.59
CA LYS A 71 -12.69 1.13 -10.87
C LYS A 71 -13.83 0.79 -11.83
N LEU A 72 -14.45 -0.38 -11.73
CA LEU A 72 -15.60 -0.75 -12.55
C LEU A 72 -16.84 0.13 -12.30
N TYR A 73 -16.96 0.67 -11.09
CA TYR A 73 -18.07 1.51 -10.64
C TYR A 73 -17.67 2.99 -10.54
N HIS A 74 -16.38 3.26 -10.43
CA HIS A 74 -15.78 4.59 -10.27
C HIS A 74 -14.66 4.79 -11.30
N PRO A 75 -14.97 5.11 -12.57
CA PRO A 75 -13.99 5.20 -13.66
C PRO A 75 -12.90 6.27 -13.46
N ALA A 76 -13.12 7.20 -12.54
CA ALA A 76 -12.13 8.23 -12.20
C ALA A 76 -11.01 7.71 -11.28
N LEU A 77 -11.14 6.50 -10.72
CA LEU A 77 -10.12 5.92 -9.85
C LEU A 77 -8.90 5.50 -10.65
N ARG A 78 -7.74 5.78 -10.09
CA ARG A 78 -6.43 5.38 -10.61
C ARG A 78 -5.65 4.60 -9.57
N LEU A 79 -5.04 3.51 -10.02
CA LEU A 79 -4.15 2.68 -9.24
C LEU A 79 -2.70 2.90 -9.71
N HIS A 80 -1.87 3.40 -8.81
CA HIS A 80 -0.44 3.56 -9.00
C HIS A 80 0.29 2.48 -8.19
N LEU A 81 0.96 1.56 -8.88
CA LEU A 81 1.68 0.47 -8.26
C LEU A 81 3.17 0.80 -8.19
N VAL A 82 3.75 0.81 -7.00
CA VAL A 82 5.16 1.07 -6.78
C VAL A 82 5.85 -0.21 -6.33
N GLN A 83 6.43 -0.94 -7.28
CA GLN A 83 7.19 -2.15 -6.99
C GLN A 83 8.53 -1.79 -6.32
N PRO A 84 8.97 -2.53 -5.28
CA PRO A 84 10.29 -2.30 -4.68
C PRO A 84 11.41 -2.57 -5.69
N TYR A 85 11.31 -3.64 -6.48
CA TYR A 85 12.19 -4.00 -7.61
C TYR A 85 11.45 -4.92 -8.57
N PRO A 86 11.93 -5.11 -9.81
CA PRO A 86 11.35 -6.07 -10.74
C PRO A 86 11.35 -7.48 -10.14
N GLU A 87 10.32 -8.26 -10.45
CA GLU A 87 10.22 -9.67 -10.03
C GLU A 87 10.26 -9.90 -8.51
N HIS A 88 10.00 -8.88 -7.67
CA HIS A 88 9.93 -9.03 -6.21
C HIS A 88 8.92 -10.12 -5.76
N ASN A 89 8.05 -10.55 -6.66
CA ASN A 89 7.06 -11.62 -6.49
C ASN A 89 7.53 -12.99 -7.02
N ALA A 90 8.79 -13.14 -7.46
CA ALA A 90 9.29 -14.37 -8.07
C ALA A 90 9.15 -15.60 -7.15
N GLY A 91 9.35 -15.41 -5.84
CA GLY A 91 9.18 -16.46 -4.83
C GLY A 91 7.73 -16.76 -4.42
N TRP A 92 6.73 -16.09 -5.01
CA TRP A 92 5.33 -16.33 -4.65
C TRP A 92 4.78 -17.59 -5.32
N LYS A 93 3.69 -18.13 -4.73
CA LYS A 93 2.94 -19.23 -5.34
C LYS A 93 2.40 -18.83 -6.71
N PRO A 94 2.29 -19.74 -7.68
CA PRO A 94 1.82 -19.44 -9.03
C PRO A 94 0.50 -18.66 -9.07
N GLU A 95 -0.46 -19.05 -8.24
CA GLU A 95 -1.79 -18.44 -8.19
C GLU A 95 -1.74 -16.97 -7.72
N LEU A 96 -0.79 -16.65 -6.81
CA LEU A 96 -0.57 -15.28 -6.35
C LEU A 96 0.13 -14.44 -7.41
N ARG A 97 1.08 -15.03 -8.15
CA ARG A 97 1.75 -14.35 -9.28
C ARG A 97 0.76 -14.01 -10.39
N GLU A 98 -0.13 -14.95 -10.73
CA GLU A 98 -1.18 -14.72 -11.72
C GLU A 98 -2.11 -13.57 -11.30
N ARG A 99 -2.58 -13.56 -10.06
CA ARG A 99 -3.39 -12.46 -9.51
C ARG A 99 -2.64 -11.13 -9.52
N PHE A 100 -1.35 -11.14 -9.22
CA PHE A 100 -0.52 -9.93 -9.26
C PHE A 100 -0.34 -9.43 -10.69
N GLN A 101 -0.18 -10.33 -11.66
CA GLN A 101 -0.16 -9.97 -13.08
C GLN A 101 -1.43 -9.26 -13.51
N GLN A 102 -2.61 -9.73 -13.05
CA GLN A 102 -3.88 -9.06 -13.32
C GLN A 102 -3.97 -7.66 -12.69
N ILE A 103 -3.32 -7.44 -11.54
CA ILE A 103 -3.21 -6.11 -10.95
C ILE A 103 -2.32 -5.21 -11.83
N LEU A 104 -1.16 -5.70 -12.27
CA LEU A 104 -0.25 -4.96 -13.16
C LEU A 104 -0.95 -4.51 -14.44
N GLU A 105 -1.76 -5.38 -15.06
CA GLU A 105 -2.52 -5.09 -16.28
C GLU A 105 -3.61 -4.03 -16.09
N LYS A 106 -4.15 -3.90 -14.87
CA LYS A 106 -5.22 -2.95 -14.52
C LYS A 106 -4.72 -1.68 -13.86
N ALA A 107 -3.46 -1.64 -13.44
CA ALA A 107 -2.83 -0.46 -12.89
C ALA A 107 -2.72 0.64 -13.97
N ASP A 108 -2.96 1.88 -13.57
CA ASP A 108 -2.83 3.02 -14.47
C ASP A 108 -1.37 3.42 -14.66
N GLU A 109 -0.56 3.23 -13.61
CA GLU A 109 0.88 3.44 -13.64
C GLU A 109 1.59 2.39 -12.80
N VAL A 110 2.75 1.96 -13.27
CA VAL A 110 3.62 1.03 -12.56
C VAL A 110 5.03 1.61 -12.49
N PHE A 111 5.55 1.75 -11.29
CA PHE A 111 6.89 2.24 -11.01
C PHE A 111 7.72 1.13 -10.36
N CYS A 112 9.02 1.10 -10.67
CA CYS A 112 10.01 0.35 -9.88
C CYS A 112 10.85 1.34 -9.09
N ALA A 113 10.99 1.10 -7.78
CA ALA A 113 11.77 1.97 -6.90
C ALA A 113 13.27 1.77 -7.11
N GLU A 114 13.69 0.51 -7.30
CA GLU A 114 15.07 0.12 -7.54
C GLU A 114 15.15 -0.86 -8.71
N PRO A 115 16.26 -0.90 -9.47
CA PRO A 115 16.42 -1.81 -10.61
C PRO A 115 16.61 -3.28 -10.19
N GLU A 116 17.04 -3.53 -8.96
CA GLU A 116 17.30 -4.85 -8.39
C GLU A 116 16.99 -4.89 -6.89
N GLU A 117 17.02 -6.08 -6.29
CA GLU A 117 16.81 -6.25 -4.86
C GLU A 117 17.96 -5.63 -4.06
N THR A 118 17.62 -4.66 -3.22
CA THR A 118 18.55 -4.01 -2.28
C THR A 118 17.96 -4.04 -0.87
N ALA A 119 18.81 -3.82 0.15
CA ALA A 119 18.34 -3.76 1.53
C ALA A 119 17.26 -2.69 1.77
N ASP A 120 17.27 -1.62 0.97
CA ASP A 120 16.40 -0.44 1.15
C ASP A 120 15.31 -0.31 0.08
N CYS A 121 15.16 -1.31 -0.83
CA CYS A 121 14.21 -1.23 -1.95
C CYS A 121 12.76 -0.98 -1.51
N TYR A 122 12.32 -1.59 -0.40
CA TYR A 122 10.99 -1.34 0.16
C TYR A 122 10.87 0.07 0.77
N GLU A 123 11.93 0.56 1.43
CA GLU A 123 11.95 1.94 1.94
C GLU A 123 11.96 2.95 0.79
N ALA A 124 12.62 2.66 -0.31
CA ALA A 124 12.61 3.49 -1.51
C ALA A 124 11.19 3.56 -2.12
N ALA A 125 10.50 2.42 -2.25
CA ALA A 125 9.12 2.37 -2.71
C ALA A 125 8.17 3.17 -1.79
N ASP A 126 8.27 2.96 -0.48
CA ASP A 126 7.49 3.71 0.52
C ASP A 126 7.75 5.22 0.43
N ARG A 127 8.98 5.63 0.16
CA ARG A 127 9.37 7.04 0.03
C ARG A 127 8.74 7.68 -1.20
N ILE A 128 8.71 6.96 -2.34
CA ILE A 128 8.05 7.40 -3.57
C ILE A 128 6.55 7.61 -3.28
N MET A 129 5.87 6.61 -2.73
CA MET A 129 4.44 6.69 -2.43
C MET A 129 4.10 7.83 -1.47
N CYS A 130 4.84 7.97 -0.36
CA CYS A 130 4.61 9.02 0.61
C CYS A 130 4.83 10.43 0.02
N SER A 131 5.79 10.58 -0.92
CA SER A 131 6.04 11.87 -1.56
C SER A 131 4.94 12.28 -2.54
N ALA A 132 4.22 11.30 -3.11
CA ALA A 132 3.16 11.50 -4.08
C ALA A 132 1.77 11.67 -3.44
N SER A 133 1.61 11.42 -2.13
CA SER A 133 0.30 11.30 -1.50
C SER A 133 0.00 12.41 -0.51
N ASP A 134 -1.29 12.78 -0.42
CA ASP A 134 -1.84 13.72 0.57
C ASP A 134 -2.20 13.02 1.88
N LEU A 135 -2.61 11.75 1.80
CA LEU A 135 -3.01 10.93 2.93
C LEU A 135 -2.26 9.59 2.92
N LEU A 136 -1.84 9.17 4.09
CA LEU A 136 -1.24 7.86 4.33
C LEU A 136 -2.15 7.04 5.24
N VAL A 137 -2.59 5.87 4.74
CA VAL A 137 -3.36 4.88 5.50
C VAL A 137 -2.43 3.73 5.90
N ILE A 138 -2.24 3.55 7.19
CA ILE A 138 -1.36 2.53 7.75
C ILE A 138 -2.19 1.49 8.49
N PHE A 139 -2.03 0.23 8.08
CA PHE A 139 -2.57 -0.91 8.80
C PHE A 139 -1.45 -1.60 9.59
N GLY A 140 -1.61 -1.76 10.88
CA GLY A 140 -0.65 -2.49 11.71
C GLY A 140 -0.43 -1.85 13.08
N THR A 141 0.49 -2.42 13.85
CA THR A 141 0.89 -1.86 15.14
C THR A 141 1.95 -0.77 14.95
N ARG A 142 2.00 0.18 15.89
CA ARG A 142 2.97 1.27 15.89
C ARG A 142 4.44 0.80 15.81
N SER A 143 4.72 -0.39 16.35
CA SER A 143 6.06 -1.00 16.33
C SER A 143 6.41 -1.54 14.94
N ALA A 144 5.50 -2.21 14.27
CA ALA A 144 5.68 -2.77 12.94
C ALA A 144 5.90 -1.69 11.88
N ASN A 145 5.29 -0.51 12.08
CA ASN A 145 5.35 0.60 11.13
C ASN A 145 6.37 1.71 11.49
N ARG A 146 7.34 1.41 12.36
CA ARG A 146 8.31 2.43 12.84
C ARG A 146 9.06 3.14 11.70
N SER A 147 9.53 2.41 10.70
CA SER A 147 10.25 3.01 9.56
C SER A 147 9.34 3.86 8.70
N MET A 148 8.09 3.44 8.49
CA MET A 148 7.09 4.19 7.75
C MET A 148 6.75 5.51 8.44
N TRP A 149 6.55 5.50 9.77
CA TRP A 149 6.35 6.73 10.56
C TRP A 149 7.51 7.71 10.40
N THR A 150 8.75 7.20 10.33
CA THR A 150 9.93 8.03 10.10
C THR A 150 9.91 8.69 8.71
N ILE A 151 9.45 7.99 7.68
CA ILE A 151 9.34 8.51 6.31
C ILE A 151 8.27 9.61 6.24
N VAL A 152 7.08 9.38 6.79
CA VAL A 152 5.99 10.38 6.85
C VAL A 152 6.47 11.67 7.52
N ASN A 153 7.13 11.58 8.67
CA ASN A 153 7.67 12.75 9.35
C ASN A 153 8.68 13.54 8.49
N LYS A 154 9.50 12.86 7.69
CA LYS A 154 10.45 13.52 6.77
C LYS A 154 9.73 14.26 5.63
N VAL A 155 8.66 13.69 5.10
CA VAL A 155 7.86 14.28 4.02
C VAL A 155 7.15 15.54 4.52
N ASP A 156 6.49 15.48 5.66
CA ASP A 156 5.81 16.62 6.28
C ASP A 156 6.77 17.81 6.52
N ARG A 157 7.96 17.55 7.06
CA ARG A 157 8.98 18.59 7.25
C ARG A 157 9.45 19.25 5.95
N ARG A 158 9.46 18.50 4.84
CA ARG A 158 9.81 19.06 3.52
C ARG A 158 8.67 19.93 2.97
N ARG A 159 7.41 19.51 3.12
CA ARG A 159 6.22 20.28 2.72
C ARG A 159 6.17 21.61 3.48
N GLU A 160 6.36 21.61 4.80
CA GLU A 160 6.42 22.82 5.61
C GLU A 160 7.55 23.78 5.18
N LYS A 161 8.74 23.25 4.87
CA LYS A 161 9.87 24.07 4.37
C LYS A 161 9.59 24.70 3.01
N ASN A 162 8.90 23.95 2.12
CA ASN A 162 8.55 24.46 0.79
C ASN A 162 7.44 25.50 0.85
N GLN A 163 6.43 25.32 1.71
CA GLN A 163 5.39 26.34 1.96
C GLN A 163 5.97 27.64 2.52
N LYS A 164 6.91 27.55 3.48
CA LYS A 164 7.60 28.74 4.03
C LYS A 164 8.49 29.46 3.01
N ARG A 165 9.01 28.74 1.99
CA ARG A 165 9.80 29.36 0.91
C ARG A 165 8.94 30.02 -0.17
N SER A 166 7.69 29.57 -0.35
CA SER A 166 6.74 30.16 -1.30
C SER A 166 5.99 31.36 -0.73
N SER A 167 6.12 31.60 0.57
CA SER A 167 5.46 32.69 1.29
C SER A 167 6.39 33.88 1.61
N ASN A 168 7.65 33.82 1.16
CA ASN A 168 8.65 34.89 1.19
C ASN A 168 9.04 35.31 -0.23
#